data_57da116472a630a2075430e3a650f8d6
#
_entry.id   57da116472a630a2075430e3a650f8d6
#
_cell.length_a   1.000
_cell.length_b   1.000
_cell.length_c   1.000
_cell.angle_alpha   90.00
_cell.angle_beta   90.00
_cell.angle_gamma   90.00
#
_symmetry.space_group_name_H-M   'P 1'
#
loop_
_entity.id
_entity.type
_entity.pdbx_description
1 polymer ?
#
loop_
_entity_poly.entity_id
_entity_poly.type
_entity_poly.pdbx_seq_one_letter_code
_entity_poly.pdbx_strand_id
1 'polypeptide(L)' 'MRSEEALIGARVRVGESGWRSEWHGLTGTITAKWGHPEHLAFDVRLDDGRTQLFWHHELVEIAERS' A
#
# COMPACT_ATOMS: atom_id res chain seq x y z
N MET A 1 -14.87 5.04 -10.23
CA MET A 1 -13.52 4.62 -10.53
C MET A 1 -13.22 3.26 -9.91
N ARG A 2 -12.55 2.44 -10.64
CA ARG A 2 -12.22 1.12 -10.15
C ARG A 2 -10.87 1.15 -9.45
N SER A 3 -10.86 0.61 -8.27
CA SER A 3 -9.66 0.66 -7.47
C SER A 3 -8.54 -0.15 -8.07
N GLU A 4 -8.84 -1.19 -8.82
CA GLU A 4 -7.75 -1.98 -9.41
C GLU A 4 -6.88 -1.14 -10.31
N GLU A 5 -7.50 -0.24 -11.06
CA GLU A 5 -6.73 0.59 -11.97
C GLU A 5 -6.03 1.71 -11.26
N ALA A 6 -6.59 2.15 -10.15
CA ALA A 6 -6.04 3.28 -9.45
C ALA A 6 -4.93 2.90 -8.50
N LEU A 7 -4.77 1.62 -8.20
CA LEU A 7 -3.85 1.24 -7.13
C LEU A 7 -2.39 1.44 -7.48
N ILE A 8 -2.01 1.11 -8.73
CA ILE A 8 -0.62 1.32 -9.11
C ILE A 8 -0.39 2.82 -9.18
N GLY A 9 0.59 3.28 -8.43
CA GLY A 9 0.88 4.70 -8.35
C GLY A 9 0.15 5.41 -7.23
N ALA A 10 -0.73 4.70 -6.52
CA ALA A 10 -1.49 5.33 -5.45
C ALA A 10 -0.62 5.51 -4.22
N ARG A 11 -0.89 6.58 -3.48
CA ARG A 11 -0.22 6.83 -2.22
C ARG A 11 -0.96 6.11 -1.11
N VAL A 12 -0.21 5.46 -0.25
CA VAL A 12 -0.79 4.69 0.83
C VAL A 12 0.01 4.90 2.11
N ARG A 13 -0.63 4.59 3.23
CA ARG A 13 0.02 4.57 4.52
C ARG A 13 -0.19 3.19 5.12
N VAL A 14 0.85 2.70 5.80
CA VAL A 14 0.73 1.42 6.50
C VAL A 14 -0.11 1.65 7.74
N GLY A 15 -1.24 0.96 7.79
CA GLY A 15 -2.14 1.09 8.91
C GLY A 15 -1.60 0.41 10.15
N GLU A 16 -2.27 0.65 11.26
CA GLU A 16 -1.84 0.11 12.54
C GLU A 16 -2.56 -1.16 12.92
N SER A 17 -3.41 -1.67 12.06
CA SER A 17 -4.10 -2.91 12.34
C SER A 17 -3.22 -4.13 12.07
N GLY A 18 -2.12 -3.95 11.35
CA GLY A 18 -1.22 -5.05 11.10
C GLY A 18 -0.35 -5.33 12.31
N TRP A 19 0.24 -6.52 12.32
CA TRP A 19 1.04 -6.93 13.47
C TRP A 19 2.51 -6.54 13.33
N ARG A 20 2.91 -6.00 12.19
CA ARG A 20 4.30 -5.59 11.98
C ARG A 20 4.44 -4.12 12.34
N SER A 21 4.61 -3.87 13.62
CA SER A 21 4.53 -2.50 14.13
C SER A 21 5.65 -1.61 13.60
N GLU A 22 6.76 -2.18 13.18
CA GLU A 22 7.86 -1.36 12.69
C GLU A 22 7.50 -0.61 11.41
N TRP A 23 6.44 -1.04 10.72
CA TRP A 23 6.02 -0.38 9.49
C TRP A 23 4.86 0.59 9.70
N HIS A 24 4.28 0.62 10.88
CA HIS A 24 3.08 1.42 11.12
C HIS A 24 3.35 2.88 10.85
N GLY A 25 2.42 3.51 10.14
CA GLY A 25 2.49 4.94 9.91
C GLY A 25 3.38 5.35 8.75
N LEU A 26 4.13 4.43 8.19
CA LEU A 26 4.98 4.79 7.06
C LEU A 26 4.13 4.97 5.81
N THR A 27 4.59 5.84 4.94
CA THR A 27 3.87 6.13 3.70
C THR A 27 4.72 5.73 2.51
N GLY A 28 4.04 5.48 1.41
CA GLY A 28 4.72 5.09 0.20
C GLY A 28 3.79 5.08 -0.98
N THR A 29 4.29 4.53 -2.08
CA THR A 29 3.56 4.47 -3.34
C THR A 29 3.49 3.03 -3.79
N ILE A 30 2.32 2.58 -4.21
CA ILE A 30 2.17 1.24 -4.73
C ILE A 30 2.82 1.16 -6.10
N THR A 31 3.71 0.20 -6.27
CA THR A 31 4.42 0.03 -7.53
C THR A 31 4.02 -1.22 -8.28
N ALA A 32 3.46 -2.21 -7.60
CA ALA A 32 3.06 -3.43 -8.24
C ALA A 32 1.95 -4.09 -7.44
N LYS A 33 1.20 -4.94 -8.11
CA LYS A 33 0.07 -5.64 -7.51
C LYS A 33 0.25 -7.12 -7.76
N TRP A 34 0.02 -7.93 -6.73
CA TRP A 34 0.20 -9.36 -6.80
C TRP A 34 -0.99 -10.09 -6.21
N GLY A 35 -1.24 -11.28 -6.73
CA GLY A 35 -2.18 -12.19 -6.09
C GLY A 35 -3.55 -12.17 -6.73
N HIS A 36 -4.46 -12.84 -6.07
CA HIS A 36 -5.85 -12.96 -6.52
C HIS A 36 -6.67 -11.82 -5.96
N PRO A 37 -7.83 -11.57 -6.54
CA PRO A 37 -8.70 -10.51 -6.01
C PRO A 37 -9.03 -10.66 -4.53
N GLU A 38 -9.05 -11.90 -4.04
CA GLU A 38 -9.38 -12.13 -2.63
C GLU A 38 -8.17 -12.01 -1.73
N HIS A 39 -6.97 -12.02 -2.30
CA HIS A 39 -5.73 -12.00 -1.52
C HIS A 39 -4.72 -11.12 -2.20
N LEU A 40 -5.07 -9.85 -2.32
CA LEU A 40 -4.18 -8.91 -2.99
C LEU A 40 -3.07 -8.49 -2.07
N ALA A 41 -1.88 -8.41 -2.63
CA ALA A 41 -0.73 -7.85 -1.98
C ALA A 41 -0.11 -6.82 -2.91
N PHE A 42 0.56 -5.86 -2.33
CA PHE A 42 1.13 -4.77 -3.11
C PHE A 42 2.57 -4.53 -2.74
N ASP A 43 3.40 -4.29 -3.74
CA ASP A 43 4.71 -3.75 -3.50
C ASP A 43 4.57 -2.26 -3.28
N VAL A 44 5.07 -1.80 -2.15
CA VAL A 44 5.00 -0.39 -1.80
C VAL A 44 6.42 0.14 -1.69
N ARG A 45 6.71 1.16 -2.46
CA ARG A 45 7.97 1.85 -2.32
C ARG A 45 7.79 2.94 -1.28
N LEU A 46 8.40 2.72 -0.14
CA LEU A 46 8.29 3.64 0.97
C LEU A 46 9.04 4.92 0.66
N ASP A 47 8.64 5.97 1.34
CA ASP A 47 9.22 7.29 1.08
C ASP A 47 10.69 7.35 1.42
N ASP A 48 11.17 6.43 2.26
CA ASP A 48 12.60 6.39 2.58
C ASP A 48 13.40 5.59 1.55
N GLY A 49 12.75 5.10 0.50
CA GLY A 49 13.44 4.41 -0.58
C GLY A 49 13.37 2.90 -0.50
N ARG A 50 12.90 2.36 0.61
CA ARG A 50 12.79 0.91 0.73
C ARG A 50 11.51 0.43 0.04
N THR A 51 11.52 -0.82 -0.40
CA THR A 51 10.36 -1.45 -0.99
C THR A 51 9.98 -2.64 -0.14
N GLN A 52 8.68 -2.76 0.15
CA GLN A 52 8.20 -3.82 1.00
C GLN A 52 6.85 -4.27 0.50
N LEU A 53 6.59 -5.57 0.63
CA LEU A 53 5.30 -6.15 0.25
C LEU A 53 4.35 -6.06 1.43
N PHE A 54 3.14 -5.59 1.16
CA PHE A 54 2.09 -5.49 2.17
C PHE A 54 0.82 -6.11 1.62
N TRP A 55 0.05 -6.74 2.52
CA TRP A 55 -1.29 -7.19 2.18
C TRP A 55 -2.21 -5.97 2.07
N HIS A 56 -3.24 -6.10 1.25
CA HIS A 56 -4.12 -4.97 1.00
C HIS A 56 -4.77 -4.44 2.29
N HIS A 57 -5.05 -5.32 3.24
CA HIS A 57 -5.71 -4.87 4.47
C HIS A 57 -4.73 -4.17 5.42
N GLU A 58 -3.46 -4.20 5.13
CA GLU A 58 -2.48 -3.48 5.94
C GLU A 58 -2.29 -2.05 5.49
N LEU A 59 -2.91 -1.67 4.39
CA LEU A 59 -2.67 -0.35 3.79
C LEU A 59 -3.91 0.48 3.84
N VAL A 60 -3.71 1.79 4.02
CA VAL A 60 -4.78 2.77 3.97
C VAL A 60 -4.46 3.71 2.81
N GLU A 61 -5.39 3.82 1.90
CA GLU A 61 -5.18 4.70 0.77
C GLU A 61 -5.24 6.15 1.23
N ILE A 62 -4.26 6.94 0.81
CA ILE A 62 -4.21 8.34 1.15
C ILE A 62 -4.85 9.12 0.02
N ALA A 63 -5.89 9.88 0.34
CA ALA A 63 -6.56 10.71 -0.65
C ALA A 63 -5.69 11.93 -0.90
N GLU A 64 -5.10 11.96 -2.07
CA GLU A 64 -4.25 13.08 -2.44
C GLU A 64 -5.01 14.05 -3.30
N ARG A 65 -4.85 15.28 -2.98
CA ARG A 65 -5.47 16.37 -3.76
C ARG A 65 -4.37 17.17 -4.37
N SER A 66 -4.53 17.41 -5.60
CA SER A 66 -3.49 18.22 -6.26
C SER A 66 -4.09 19.40 -6.95
#